data_58821dc40601c8d519dbdccc341a12de
#
_entry.id   58821dc40601c8d519dbdccc341a12de
#
_cell.length_a   1.000
_cell.length_b   1.000
_cell.length_c   1.000
_cell.angle_alpha   90.00
_cell.angle_beta   90.00
_cell.angle_gamma   90.00
#
_symmetry.space_group_name_H-M   'P 1'
#
loop_
_entity.id
_entity.type
_entity.pdbx_description
1 polymer ?
#
loop_
_entity_poly.entity_id
_entity_poly.type
_entity_poly.pdbx_seq_one_letter_code
_entity_poly.pdbx_strand_id
1 'polypeptide(L)'
;MTTNKKLQAIDYQRTPMRLLNGALRGAGALGIARFDLNPSALIAAAKKKTGLTDFGGDSFLEPMELLVQSLENEADLNPLGRFMSKSSILRLLTDRLYAQDLVKRHPEILARSMPDPVAIVGLARSGTTRLQRLMASDSNFLHLKSWESVYPVPYPECFTARANGKIDPRITAVEKGLKAVLYMSPQIAAVHPLDTFEVEEEIGLIQHGFSTQLFEVSAKIPTFAEWLMTHNQTAAYEHMALLLKIISWFRDDPEDKPWLLKSPQHMQDLDALLQVFPNAKLICPHRDPVKVVGSSCSMVWNAIVRDSASVTPEWVGQEWLRKTERMLQKSLQVRAASVPDQNQYDVLYADITTDWEHAMQGIYNFLGRPLTPDARIAMQGWLDSNQQHQHGAHKYSLTDFGLDPQEVEQRLMFYRKRFNIPFESTNPHTATANN
;
A
#
# COMPACT_ATOMS: atom_id res chain seq x y z
N MET A 1 12.57 -14.16 -34.00
CA MET A 1 13.41 -14.14 -32.79
C MET A 1 13.43 -12.71 -32.28
N THR A 2 12.53 -12.34 -31.40
CA THR A 2 12.56 -11.05 -30.69
C THR A 2 13.65 -11.18 -29.63
N THR A 3 14.76 -10.48 -29.83
CA THR A 3 15.81 -10.34 -28.82
C THR A 3 15.16 -9.81 -27.52
N ASN A 4 15.11 -10.65 -26.51
CA ASN A 4 14.64 -10.29 -25.18
C ASN A 4 15.61 -9.22 -24.65
N LYS A 5 15.24 -7.93 -24.78
CA LYS A 5 16.07 -6.82 -24.28
C LYS A 5 16.05 -6.91 -22.76
N LYS A 6 17.20 -7.18 -22.14
CA LYS A 6 17.34 -7.24 -20.69
C LYS A 6 16.84 -5.93 -20.06
N LEU A 7 16.02 -6.00 -19.00
CA LEU A 7 15.56 -4.83 -18.28
C LEU A 7 16.75 -4.03 -17.73
N GLN A 8 16.78 -2.74 -17.96
CA GLN A 8 17.81 -1.84 -17.46
C GLN A 8 17.17 -0.65 -16.74
N ALA A 9 17.66 -0.31 -15.56
CA ALA A 9 17.15 0.81 -14.76
C ALA A 9 17.12 2.14 -15.53
N ILE A 10 18.08 2.34 -16.43
CA ILE A 10 18.19 3.57 -17.24
C ILE A 10 17.00 3.76 -18.19
N ASP A 11 16.37 2.68 -18.66
CA ASP A 11 15.22 2.75 -19.56
C ASP A 11 13.96 3.27 -18.84
N TYR A 12 13.95 3.22 -17.50
CA TYR A 12 12.85 3.66 -16.62
C TYR A 12 13.05 5.07 -16.06
N GLN A 13 14.23 5.67 -16.24
CA GLN A 13 14.55 7.01 -15.76
C GLN A 13 14.50 8.02 -16.91
N ARG A 14 13.63 9.01 -16.82
CA ARG A 14 13.58 10.11 -17.81
C ARG A 14 14.88 10.90 -17.83
N THR A 15 15.28 11.37 -19.01
CA THR A 15 16.49 12.19 -19.20
C THR A 15 16.57 13.40 -18.25
N PRO A 16 15.50 14.20 -18.03
CA PRO A 16 15.56 15.30 -17.06
C PRO A 16 15.89 14.85 -15.64
N MET A 17 15.40 13.67 -15.21
CA MET A 17 15.68 13.13 -13.88
C MET A 17 17.13 12.67 -13.75
N ARG A 18 17.69 12.10 -14.81
CA ARG A 18 19.14 11.75 -14.87
C ARG A 18 20.02 12.98 -14.77
N LEU A 19 19.68 14.04 -15.50
CA LEU A 19 20.39 15.31 -15.45
C LEU A 19 20.28 15.95 -14.05
N LEU A 20 19.09 15.94 -13.44
CA LEU A 20 18.89 16.42 -12.08
C LEU A 20 19.73 15.65 -11.07
N ASN A 21 19.74 14.32 -11.14
CA ASN A 21 20.58 13.49 -10.27
C ASN A 21 22.07 13.79 -10.47
N GLY A 22 22.52 14.04 -11.71
CA GLY A 22 23.89 14.47 -12.03
C GLY A 22 24.24 15.82 -11.39
N ALA A 23 23.38 16.81 -11.54
CA ALA A 23 23.55 18.13 -10.93
C ALA A 23 23.55 18.07 -9.39
N LEU A 24 22.64 17.28 -8.78
CA LEU A 24 22.59 17.11 -7.35
C LEU A 24 23.83 16.38 -6.79
N ARG A 25 24.39 15.39 -7.53
CA ARG A 25 25.69 14.77 -7.17
C ARG A 25 26.83 15.79 -7.15
N GLY A 26 26.91 16.62 -8.19
CA GLY A 26 27.89 17.70 -8.23
C GLY A 26 27.76 18.69 -7.07
N ALA A 27 26.54 19.13 -6.77
CA ALA A 27 26.26 20.00 -5.64
C ALA A 27 26.56 19.32 -4.29
N GLY A 28 26.28 18.01 -4.16
CA GLY A 28 26.61 17.22 -2.97
C GLY A 28 28.13 17.11 -2.75
N ALA A 29 28.92 16.92 -3.81
CA ALA A 29 30.39 16.92 -3.74
C ALA A 29 30.95 18.27 -3.26
N LEU A 30 30.26 19.36 -3.56
CA LEU A 30 30.59 20.71 -3.09
C LEU A 30 30.02 21.04 -1.69
N GLY A 31 29.33 20.10 -1.07
CA GLY A 31 28.70 20.29 0.25
C GLY A 31 27.41 21.12 0.26
N ILE A 32 26.89 21.52 -0.93
CA ILE A 32 25.74 22.44 -1.07
C ILE A 32 24.40 21.68 -0.91
N ALA A 33 24.31 20.42 -1.35
CA ALA A 33 23.08 19.63 -1.31
C ALA A 33 23.35 18.24 -0.69
N ARG A 34 23.44 18.18 0.62
CA ARG A 34 23.52 16.92 1.38
C ARG A 34 22.15 16.61 1.98
N PHE A 35 21.58 15.49 1.56
CA PHE A 35 20.30 14.99 2.10
C PHE A 35 20.58 13.90 3.15
N ASP A 36 21.20 14.31 4.27
CA ASP A 36 21.55 13.40 5.35
C ASP A 36 20.29 12.82 6.01
N LEU A 37 20.27 11.51 6.17
CA LEU A 37 19.19 10.76 6.82
C LEU A 37 19.59 10.45 8.27
N ASN A 38 19.84 11.49 9.08
CA ASN A 38 20.17 11.31 10.50
C ASN A 38 18.88 11.37 11.34
N PRO A 39 18.52 10.31 12.11
CA PRO A 39 17.30 10.26 12.90
C PRO A 39 17.11 11.45 13.84
N SER A 40 18.13 11.79 14.62
CA SER A 40 18.07 12.89 15.60
C SER A 40 17.87 14.26 14.91
N ALA A 41 18.53 14.48 13.76
CA ALA A 41 18.37 15.71 12.98
C ALA A 41 16.97 15.80 12.37
N LEU A 42 16.41 14.68 11.90
CA LEU A 42 15.04 14.61 11.35
C LEU A 42 13.99 14.89 12.43
N ILE A 43 14.13 14.31 13.62
CA ILE A 43 13.29 14.58 14.78
C ILE A 43 13.36 16.07 15.18
N ALA A 44 14.56 16.63 15.28
CA ALA A 44 14.77 18.05 15.59
C ALA A 44 14.12 18.96 14.53
N ALA A 45 14.25 18.61 13.25
CA ALA A 45 13.66 19.36 12.15
C ALA A 45 12.11 19.32 12.20
N ALA A 46 11.50 18.18 12.52
CA ALA A 46 10.06 18.05 12.69
C ALA A 46 9.54 18.90 13.87
N LYS A 47 10.21 18.82 15.02
CA LYS A 47 9.91 19.67 16.19
C LYS A 47 10.03 21.15 15.86
N LYS A 48 11.11 21.56 15.20
CA LYS A 48 11.31 22.96 14.78
C LYS A 48 10.22 23.43 13.82
N LYS A 49 9.82 22.58 12.87
CA LYS A 49 8.81 22.91 11.85
C LYS A 49 7.43 23.13 12.46
N THR A 50 7.06 22.32 13.47
CA THR A 50 5.72 22.32 14.05
C THR A 50 5.61 23.16 15.33
N GLY A 51 6.72 23.39 16.03
CA GLY A 51 6.73 23.93 17.40
C GLY A 51 6.27 22.91 18.46
N LEU A 52 5.97 21.66 18.06
CA LEU A 52 5.48 20.60 18.92
C LEU A 52 6.64 19.64 19.32
N THR A 53 6.48 18.92 20.42
CA THR A 53 7.54 18.04 20.94
C THR A 53 7.09 16.62 21.23
N ASP A 54 5.79 16.37 21.36
CA ASP A 54 5.22 15.09 21.74
C ASP A 54 4.77 14.29 20.51
N PHE A 55 5.32 13.09 20.32
CA PHE A 55 5.01 12.17 19.23
C PHE A 55 3.96 11.11 19.59
N GLY A 56 3.43 11.10 20.81
CA GLY A 56 2.49 10.09 21.28
C GLY A 56 3.14 8.74 21.62
N GLY A 57 4.35 8.76 22.16
CA GLY A 57 5.14 7.57 22.50
C GLY A 57 6.38 7.42 21.62
N ASP A 58 7.16 6.38 21.88
CA ASP A 58 8.47 6.10 21.27
C ASP A 58 8.52 4.85 20.39
N SER A 59 7.41 4.12 20.26
CA SER A 59 7.32 2.86 19.50
C SER A 59 7.75 2.97 18.03
N PHE A 60 7.76 4.17 17.47
CA PHE A 60 8.20 4.46 16.10
C PHE A 60 9.73 4.65 15.98
N LEU A 61 10.45 4.85 17.08
CA LEU A 61 11.89 5.21 17.04
C LEU A 61 12.74 4.07 16.50
N GLU A 62 12.61 2.87 17.07
CA GLU A 62 13.38 1.69 16.63
C GLU A 62 13.18 1.41 15.12
N PRO A 63 11.95 1.25 14.59
CA PRO A 63 11.76 1.02 13.16
C PRO A 63 12.26 2.18 12.30
N MET A 64 12.14 3.43 12.76
CA MET A 64 12.66 4.59 12.04
C MET A 64 14.19 4.59 11.97
N GLU A 65 14.87 4.29 13.08
CA GLU A 65 16.34 4.22 13.14
C GLU A 65 16.87 3.10 12.23
N LEU A 66 16.24 1.93 12.29
CA LEU A 66 16.59 0.79 11.44
C LEU A 66 16.34 1.09 9.95
N LEU A 67 15.20 1.73 9.64
CA LEU A 67 14.92 2.18 8.28
C LEU A 67 16.01 3.12 7.77
N VAL A 68 16.36 4.14 8.55
CA VAL A 68 17.40 5.10 8.17
C VAL A 68 18.76 4.39 7.99
N GLN A 69 19.12 3.49 8.88
CA GLN A 69 20.35 2.71 8.76
C GLN A 69 20.37 1.86 7.49
N SER A 70 19.26 1.19 7.16
CA SER A 70 19.15 0.38 5.95
C SER A 70 19.17 1.25 4.67
N LEU A 71 18.53 2.41 4.69
CA LEU A 71 18.56 3.36 3.57
C LEU A 71 19.98 3.90 3.31
N GLU A 72 20.76 4.15 4.38
CA GLU A 72 22.14 4.64 4.26
C GLU A 72 23.11 3.56 3.79
N ASN A 73 22.97 2.32 4.28
CA ASN A 73 23.97 1.28 4.10
C ASN A 73 23.68 0.31 2.95
N GLU A 74 22.40 0.15 2.55
CA GLU A 74 21.98 -0.93 1.64
C GLU A 74 21.31 -0.44 0.37
N ALA A 75 20.59 0.70 0.44
CA ALA A 75 19.69 1.11 -0.64
C ALA A 75 20.38 1.71 -1.86
N ASP A 76 21.62 2.17 -1.74
CA ASP A 76 22.35 2.90 -2.79
C ASP A 76 21.47 3.96 -3.47
N LEU A 77 20.84 4.81 -2.64
CA LEU A 77 19.92 5.83 -3.09
C LEU A 77 20.63 6.87 -3.95
N ASN A 78 20.07 7.16 -5.11
CA ASN A 78 20.50 8.34 -5.87
C ASN A 78 20.09 9.64 -5.14
N PRO A 79 20.64 10.81 -5.48
CA PRO A 79 20.36 12.07 -4.78
C PRO A 79 18.87 12.42 -4.68
N LEU A 80 18.08 12.12 -5.72
CA LEU A 80 16.63 12.33 -5.71
C LEU A 80 15.95 11.39 -4.74
N GLY A 81 16.31 10.10 -4.74
CA GLY A 81 15.81 9.08 -3.80
C GLY A 81 16.10 9.47 -2.35
N ARG A 82 17.31 9.98 -2.06
CA ARG A 82 17.66 10.50 -0.73
C ARG A 82 16.80 11.69 -0.32
N PHE A 83 16.59 12.65 -1.25
CA PHE A 83 15.72 13.79 -1.01
C PHE A 83 14.27 13.36 -0.72
N MET A 84 13.74 12.42 -1.52
CA MET A 84 12.38 11.91 -1.34
C MET A 84 12.23 11.13 -0.03
N SER A 85 13.19 10.28 0.33
CA SER A 85 13.20 9.55 1.61
C SER A 85 13.24 10.51 2.80
N LYS A 86 14.13 11.52 2.77
CA LYS A 86 14.19 12.57 3.78
C LYS A 86 12.87 13.32 3.94
N SER A 87 12.28 13.72 2.83
CA SER A 87 11.02 14.47 2.79
C SER A 87 9.87 13.63 3.33
N SER A 88 9.82 12.34 2.98
CA SER A 88 8.81 11.40 3.48
C SER A 88 8.94 11.19 4.98
N ILE A 89 10.14 10.90 5.50
CA ILE A 89 10.37 10.70 6.93
C ILE A 89 10.00 11.97 7.71
N LEU A 90 10.40 13.15 7.23
CA LEU A 90 10.05 14.42 7.89
C LEU A 90 8.54 14.67 7.89
N ARG A 91 7.82 14.30 6.83
CA ARG A 91 6.35 14.38 6.79
C ARG A 91 5.73 13.46 7.83
N LEU A 92 6.14 12.19 7.88
CA LEU A 92 5.62 11.22 8.85
C LEU A 92 5.81 11.67 10.29
N LEU A 93 6.98 12.22 10.62
CA LEU A 93 7.26 12.79 11.94
C LEU A 93 6.39 14.03 12.23
N THR A 94 6.19 14.89 11.22
CA THR A 94 5.32 16.07 11.33
C THR A 94 3.87 15.67 11.60
N ASP A 95 3.37 14.66 10.87
CA ASP A 95 2.01 14.14 11.02
C ASP A 95 1.79 13.54 12.41
N ARG A 96 2.77 12.80 12.95
CA ARG A 96 2.70 12.26 14.33
C ARG A 96 2.58 13.36 15.38
N LEU A 97 3.37 14.43 15.26
CA LEU A 97 3.30 15.58 16.17
C LEU A 97 1.93 16.25 16.13
N TYR A 98 1.40 16.49 14.92
CA TYR A 98 0.05 17.08 14.78
C TYR A 98 -1.05 16.12 15.22
N ALA A 99 -0.93 14.81 14.99
CA ALA A 99 -1.90 13.82 15.47
C ALA A 99 -2.01 13.85 17.00
N GLN A 100 -0.87 13.85 17.69
CA GLN A 100 -0.83 13.88 19.15
C GLN A 100 -1.33 15.22 19.73
N ASP A 101 -0.97 16.34 19.13
CA ASP A 101 -1.49 17.66 19.53
C ASP A 101 -3.01 17.73 19.34
N LEU A 102 -3.51 17.20 18.22
CA LEU A 102 -4.93 17.17 17.91
C LEU A 102 -5.71 16.35 18.93
N VAL A 103 -5.23 15.15 19.27
CA VAL A 103 -5.88 14.28 20.28
C VAL A 103 -5.89 14.91 21.66
N LYS A 104 -4.85 15.66 22.03
CA LYS A 104 -4.82 16.41 23.32
C LYS A 104 -5.84 17.53 23.35
N ARG A 105 -6.04 18.24 22.25
CA ARG A 105 -7.01 19.33 22.15
C ARG A 105 -8.45 18.83 21.96
N HIS A 106 -8.61 17.64 21.38
CA HIS A 106 -9.86 17.00 21.00
C HIS A 106 -9.91 15.56 21.53
N PRO A 107 -10.01 15.35 22.86
CA PRO A 107 -10.02 14.00 23.46
C PRO A 107 -11.22 13.15 23.02
N GLU A 108 -12.29 13.77 22.51
CA GLU A 108 -13.43 13.09 21.91
C GLU A 108 -13.05 12.21 20.71
N ILE A 109 -11.92 12.49 20.04
CA ILE A 109 -11.38 11.61 18.98
C ILE A 109 -11.13 10.20 19.49
N LEU A 110 -10.52 10.07 20.67
CA LEU A 110 -10.25 8.77 21.28
C LEU A 110 -11.52 8.04 21.68
N ALA A 111 -12.53 8.78 22.12
CA ALA A 111 -13.82 8.23 22.55
C ALA A 111 -14.71 7.80 21.37
N ARG A 112 -14.41 8.21 20.11
CA ARG A 112 -15.19 7.78 18.95
C ARG A 112 -15.29 6.28 18.85
N SER A 113 -16.52 5.78 18.68
CA SER A 113 -16.79 4.39 18.35
C SER A 113 -16.21 4.06 16.97
N MET A 114 -15.64 2.88 16.83
CA MET A 114 -15.17 2.35 15.57
C MET A 114 -15.52 0.86 15.55
N PRO A 115 -16.60 0.47 14.85
CA PRO A 115 -16.98 -0.91 14.69
C PRO A 115 -15.84 -1.74 14.08
N ASP A 116 -15.78 -3.03 14.41
CA ASP A 116 -14.79 -3.94 13.82
C ASP A 116 -14.81 -3.83 12.28
N PRO A 117 -13.64 -3.64 11.64
CA PRO A 117 -13.57 -3.42 10.22
C PRO A 117 -13.83 -4.68 9.41
N VAL A 118 -14.18 -4.48 8.15
CA VAL A 118 -14.09 -5.49 7.10
C VAL A 118 -12.72 -5.31 6.42
N ALA A 119 -11.84 -6.30 6.54
CA ALA A 119 -10.49 -6.24 6.00
C ALA A 119 -10.31 -7.19 4.81
N ILE A 120 -9.90 -6.67 3.67
CA ILE A 120 -9.50 -7.47 2.51
C ILE A 120 -8.04 -7.85 2.68
N VAL A 121 -7.79 -9.13 2.93
CA VAL A 121 -6.47 -9.71 3.23
C VAL A 121 -6.02 -10.59 2.07
N GLY A 122 -5.17 -10.07 1.20
CA GLY A 122 -4.70 -10.78 0.02
C GLY A 122 -3.41 -10.17 -0.53
N LEU A 123 -2.69 -10.98 -1.31
CA LEU A 123 -1.48 -10.52 -1.98
C LEU A 123 -1.76 -9.31 -2.87
N ALA A 124 -0.80 -8.42 -2.98
CA ALA A 124 -0.82 -7.41 -4.04
C ALA A 124 -1.02 -8.11 -5.39
N ARG A 125 -1.77 -7.49 -6.32
CA ARG A 125 -2.05 -8.05 -7.67
C ARG A 125 -3.00 -9.25 -7.72
N SER A 126 -3.63 -9.63 -6.61
CA SER A 126 -4.67 -10.69 -6.57
C SER A 126 -6.10 -10.17 -6.77
N GLY A 127 -6.28 -8.94 -7.26
CA GLY A 127 -7.60 -8.34 -7.49
C GLY A 127 -8.17 -7.60 -6.27
N THR A 128 -7.40 -7.48 -5.20
CA THR A 128 -7.79 -6.79 -3.96
C THR A 128 -8.29 -5.37 -4.19
N THR A 129 -7.66 -4.60 -5.06
CA THR A 129 -8.07 -3.21 -5.38
C THR A 129 -9.44 -3.17 -6.08
N ARG A 130 -9.70 -4.09 -7.03
CA ARG A 130 -11.02 -4.18 -7.69
C ARG A 130 -12.10 -4.51 -6.66
N LEU A 131 -11.84 -5.50 -5.81
CA LEU A 131 -12.76 -5.90 -4.74
C LEU A 131 -13.04 -4.75 -3.77
N GLN A 132 -11.98 -4.06 -3.30
CA GLN A 132 -12.12 -2.92 -2.41
C GLN A 132 -12.97 -1.80 -3.03
N ARG A 133 -12.71 -1.42 -4.27
CA ARG A 133 -13.43 -0.34 -4.94
C ARG A 133 -14.89 -0.69 -5.23
N LEU A 134 -15.18 -1.94 -5.57
CA LEU A 134 -16.55 -2.43 -5.67
C LEU A 134 -17.28 -2.30 -4.34
N MET A 135 -16.72 -2.82 -3.25
CA MET A 135 -17.35 -2.74 -1.94
C MET A 135 -17.45 -1.30 -1.43
N ALA A 136 -16.46 -0.46 -1.69
CA ALA A 136 -16.45 0.95 -1.30
C ALA A 136 -17.50 1.80 -2.04
N SER A 137 -18.08 1.28 -3.13
CA SER A 137 -19.22 1.91 -3.80
C SER A 137 -20.50 1.84 -2.95
N ASP A 138 -20.57 0.91 -2.00
CA ASP A 138 -21.66 0.85 -1.01
C ASP A 138 -21.39 1.87 0.11
N SER A 139 -22.28 2.83 0.26
CA SER A 139 -22.22 3.87 1.29
C SER A 139 -22.31 3.36 2.74
N ASN A 140 -22.55 2.07 2.94
CA ASN A 140 -22.56 1.44 4.26
C ASN A 140 -21.16 1.13 4.82
N PHE A 141 -20.11 1.39 4.06
CA PHE A 141 -18.72 1.27 4.49
C PHE A 141 -18.01 2.61 4.48
N LEU A 142 -17.20 2.87 5.51
CA LEU A 142 -16.19 3.92 5.46
C LEU A 142 -14.96 3.39 4.70
N HIS A 143 -14.34 4.24 3.92
CA HIS A 143 -13.11 3.91 3.19
C HIS A 143 -12.19 5.13 3.13
N LEU A 144 -10.90 4.89 2.89
CA LEU A 144 -9.92 5.94 2.68
C LEU A 144 -9.97 6.45 1.24
N LYS A 145 -9.71 7.74 1.07
CA LYS A 145 -9.33 8.32 -0.22
C LYS A 145 -7.81 8.43 -0.31
N SER A 146 -7.27 8.42 -1.51
CA SER A 146 -5.83 8.46 -1.76
C SER A 146 -5.15 9.62 -1.03
N TRP A 147 -5.73 10.83 -1.04
CA TRP A 147 -5.15 11.98 -0.36
C TRP A 147 -5.12 11.83 1.17
N GLU A 148 -6.05 11.09 1.76
CA GLU A 148 -6.09 10.81 3.21
C GLU A 148 -5.10 9.72 3.63
N SER A 149 -4.85 8.75 2.75
CA SER A 149 -3.79 7.76 2.97
C SER A 149 -2.41 8.43 3.03
N VAL A 150 -2.20 9.50 2.25
CA VAL A 150 -0.94 10.27 2.24
C VAL A 150 -0.86 11.28 3.38
N TYR A 151 -1.92 12.05 3.63
CA TYR A 151 -2.00 13.10 4.66
C TYR A 151 -3.22 12.88 5.56
N PRO A 152 -3.15 11.95 6.53
CA PRO A 152 -4.29 11.59 7.38
C PRO A 152 -4.66 12.66 8.40
N VAL A 153 -3.69 13.49 8.80
CA VAL A 153 -3.86 14.43 9.90
C VAL A 153 -4.19 15.83 9.36
N PRO A 154 -5.28 16.47 9.80
CA PRO A 154 -5.54 17.86 9.44
C PRO A 154 -4.61 18.81 10.19
N TYR A 155 -3.91 19.66 9.43
CA TYR A 155 -3.07 20.73 9.94
C TYR A 155 -3.93 21.98 10.28
N PRO A 156 -3.40 22.97 10.99
CA PRO A 156 -4.17 24.19 11.36
C PRO A 156 -4.84 24.88 10.17
N GLU A 157 -4.18 24.93 9.01
CA GLU A 157 -4.71 25.50 7.78
C GLU A 157 -5.90 24.73 7.20
N CYS A 158 -6.04 23.43 7.50
CA CYS A 158 -7.18 22.63 7.06
C CYS A 158 -8.47 23.06 7.78
N PHE A 159 -8.39 23.38 9.05
CA PHE A 159 -9.52 23.93 9.82
C PHE A 159 -9.93 25.30 9.31
N THR A 160 -8.95 26.16 9.02
CA THR A 160 -9.20 27.48 8.43
C THR A 160 -9.85 27.35 7.05
N ALA A 161 -9.37 26.43 6.21
CA ALA A 161 -9.94 26.18 4.89
C ALA A 161 -11.40 25.69 5.01
N ARG A 162 -11.66 24.71 5.89
CA ARG A 162 -12.99 24.18 6.15
C ARG A 162 -13.97 25.27 6.63
N ALA A 163 -13.55 26.08 7.59
CA ALA A 163 -14.38 27.18 8.12
C ALA A 163 -14.74 28.23 7.07
N ASN A 164 -13.90 28.40 6.04
CA ASN A 164 -14.11 29.32 4.94
C ASN A 164 -14.70 28.68 3.67
N GLY A 165 -15.15 27.42 3.73
CA GLY A 165 -15.70 26.69 2.58
C GLY A 165 -14.69 26.48 1.43
N LYS A 166 -13.38 26.47 1.73
CA LYS A 166 -12.31 26.25 0.77
C LYS A 166 -11.91 24.79 0.69
N ILE A 167 -11.28 24.42 -0.42
CA ILE A 167 -10.71 23.09 -0.63
C ILE A 167 -9.63 22.83 0.44
N ASP A 168 -9.62 21.61 0.99
CA ASP A 168 -8.61 21.15 1.94
C ASP A 168 -7.20 21.22 1.28
N PRO A 169 -6.22 21.91 1.87
CA PRO A 169 -4.90 22.08 1.30
C PRO A 169 -4.14 20.77 1.09
N ARG A 170 -4.48 19.70 1.83
CA ARG A 170 -3.92 18.35 1.66
C ARG A 170 -4.25 17.76 0.29
N ILE A 171 -5.46 18.02 -0.23
CA ILE A 171 -5.89 17.60 -1.58
C ILE A 171 -4.96 18.21 -2.63
N THR A 172 -4.75 19.52 -2.57
CA THR A 172 -3.88 20.24 -3.50
C THR A 172 -2.41 19.73 -3.42
N ALA A 173 -1.94 19.40 -2.21
CA ALA A 173 -0.59 18.87 -2.01
C ALA A 173 -0.44 17.50 -2.68
N VAL A 174 -1.44 16.60 -2.53
CA VAL A 174 -1.43 15.28 -3.18
C VAL A 174 -1.52 15.39 -4.69
N GLU A 175 -2.40 16.24 -5.24
CA GLU A 175 -2.50 16.47 -6.69
C GLU A 175 -1.15 16.90 -7.30
N LYS A 176 -0.44 17.81 -6.64
CA LYS A 176 0.90 18.23 -7.08
C LYS A 176 1.90 17.07 -6.98
N GLY A 177 1.84 16.30 -5.89
CA GLY A 177 2.69 15.12 -5.69
C GLY A 177 2.46 14.06 -6.77
N LEU A 178 1.19 13.72 -7.06
CA LEU A 178 0.83 12.76 -8.11
C LEU A 178 1.30 13.21 -9.49
N LYS A 179 1.11 14.49 -9.85
CA LYS A 179 1.63 15.05 -11.10
C LYS A 179 3.16 14.89 -11.19
N ALA A 180 3.88 15.14 -10.11
CA ALA A 180 5.32 14.95 -10.06
C ALA A 180 5.73 13.48 -10.21
N VAL A 181 5.07 12.55 -9.51
CA VAL A 181 5.31 11.10 -9.62
C VAL A 181 5.05 10.60 -11.04
N LEU A 182 3.91 10.97 -11.63
CA LEU A 182 3.57 10.59 -13.01
C LEU A 182 4.53 11.21 -14.05
N TYR A 183 5.04 12.42 -13.78
CA TYR A 183 6.08 13.01 -14.61
C TYR A 183 7.41 12.24 -14.50
N MET A 184 7.80 11.84 -13.30
CA MET A 184 9.05 11.10 -13.08
C MET A 184 8.99 9.66 -13.59
N SER A 185 7.85 8.99 -13.44
CA SER A 185 7.66 7.58 -13.73
C SER A 185 6.29 7.33 -14.39
N PRO A 186 6.10 7.69 -15.67
CA PRO A 186 4.80 7.57 -16.35
C PRO A 186 4.29 6.13 -16.43
N GLN A 187 5.19 5.14 -16.37
CA GLN A 187 4.84 3.72 -16.39
C GLN A 187 4.03 3.30 -15.16
N ILE A 188 4.13 4.03 -14.04
CA ILE A 188 3.35 3.76 -12.82
C ILE A 188 1.84 3.82 -13.11
N ALA A 189 1.38 4.72 -13.97
CA ALA A 189 -0.03 4.84 -14.32
C ALA A 189 -0.64 3.54 -14.89
N ALA A 190 0.14 2.76 -15.64
CA ALA A 190 -0.31 1.48 -16.20
C ALA A 190 -0.31 0.34 -15.17
N VAL A 191 0.50 0.47 -14.10
CA VAL A 191 0.65 -0.57 -13.06
C VAL A 191 -0.29 -0.31 -11.88
N HIS A 192 -0.42 0.94 -11.49
CA HIS A 192 -1.27 1.40 -10.39
C HIS A 192 -1.89 2.75 -10.75
N PRO A 193 -3.13 2.78 -11.26
CA PRO A 193 -3.83 4.03 -11.57
C PRO A 193 -3.96 4.88 -10.31
N LEU A 194 -3.43 6.09 -10.36
CA LEU A 194 -3.37 7.03 -9.25
C LEU A 194 -4.36 8.18 -9.49
N ASP A 195 -5.28 8.37 -8.57
CA ASP A 195 -6.17 9.54 -8.51
C ASP A 195 -6.28 10.03 -7.06
N THR A 196 -6.45 11.32 -6.88
CA THR A 196 -6.49 11.96 -5.56
C THR A 196 -7.70 11.51 -4.72
N PHE A 197 -8.83 11.24 -5.36
CA PHE A 197 -10.09 10.91 -4.69
C PHE A 197 -10.43 9.43 -4.73
N GLU A 198 -9.65 8.63 -5.43
CA GLU A 198 -9.89 7.20 -5.53
C GLU A 198 -9.75 6.51 -4.18
N VAL A 199 -10.46 5.39 -4.03
CA VAL A 199 -10.38 4.53 -2.84
C VAL A 199 -8.98 3.94 -2.73
N GLU A 200 -8.35 4.08 -1.56
CA GLU A 200 -6.94 3.72 -1.37
C GLU A 200 -6.71 2.86 -0.11
N GLU A 201 -5.53 2.28 -0.03
CA GLU A 201 -5.08 1.41 1.04
C GLU A 201 -4.67 2.19 2.29
N GLU A 202 -4.90 1.62 3.48
CA GLU A 202 -4.40 2.17 4.74
C GLU A 202 -2.92 1.87 5.00
N ILE A 203 -2.20 1.26 4.06
CA ILE A 203 -0.75 1.07 4.14
C ILE A 203 -0.01 2.40 4.30
N GLY A 204 -0.56 3.51 3.77
CA GLY A 204 -0.07 4.87 4.00
C GLY A 204 -0.23 5.33 5.45
N LEU A 205 -1.27 4.85 6.17
CA LEU A 205 -1.43 5.11 7.60
C LEU A 205 -0.44 4.29 8.43
N ILE A 206 -0.26 3.00 8.10
CA ILE A 206 0.72 2.11 8.75
C ILE A 206 2.14 2.70 8.61
N GLN A 207 2.42 3.40 7.51
CA GLN A 207 3.69 4.08 7.27
C GLN A 207 4.06 5.06 8.40
N HIS A 208 3.08 5.66 9.08
CA HIS A 208 3.33 6.59 10.19
C HIS A 208 3.89 5.90 11.44
N GLY A 209 3.79 4.56 11.53
CA GLY A 209 4.51 3.74 12.50
C GLY A 209 5.94 3.38 12.08
N PHE A 210 6.41 3.81 10.90
CA PHE A 210 7.66 3.40 10.27
C PHE A 210 7.78 1.90 10.01
N SER A 211 6.69 1.15 10.07
CA SER A 211 6.63 -0.31 9.97
C SER A 211 5.84 -0.74 8.73
N THR A 212 6.30 -0.36 7.52
CA THR A 212 5.55 -0.61 6.29
C THR A 212 6.38 -1.18 5.15
N GLN A 213 5.76 -2.04 4.36
CA GLN A 213 6.29 -2.57 3.09
C GLN A 213 6.51 -1.48 2.02
N LEU A 214 5.89 -0.30 2.14
CA LEU A 214 6.09 0.78 1.16
C LEU A 214 7.55 1.21 1.04
N PHE A 215 8.32 1.13 2.12
CA PHE A 215 9.75 1.45 2.07
C PHE A 215 10.53 0.44 1.23
N GLU A 216 10.17 -0.85 1.32
CA GLU A 216 10.81 -1.93 0.57
C GLU A 216 10.45 -1.90 -0.93
N VAL A 217 9.25 -1.42 -1.27
CA VAL A 217 8.85 -1.22 -2.66
C VAL A 217 9.67 -0.11 -3.33
N SER A 218 10.18 0.83 -2.55
CA SER A 218 10.90 2.01 -3.04
C SER A 218 12.42 1.91 -2.91
N ALA A 219 12.95 1.00 -2.07
CA ALA A 219 14.37 0.88 -1.79
C ALA A 219 14.79 -0.56 -1.48
N LYS A 220 16.01 -0.92 -1.88
CA LYS A 220 16.63 -2.20 -1.53
C LYS A 220 17.16 -2.11 -0.08
N ILE A 221 16.37 -2.62 0.87
CA ILE A 221 16.63 -2.54 2.31
C ILE A 221 16.39 -3.89 3.01
N PRO A 222 17.14 -4.94 2.66
CA PRO A 222 16.88 -6.31 3.13
C PRO A 222 16.93 -6.46 4.66
N THR A 223 17.77 -5.72 5.36
CA THR A 223 17.83 -5.77 6.84
C THR A 223 16.52 -5.26 7.46
N PHE A 224 16.01 -4.14 6.98
CA PHE A 224 14.71 -3.62 7.40
C PHE A 224 13.56 -4.57 7.00
N ALA A 225 13.61 -5.14 5.80
CA ALA A 225 12.61 -6.10 5.30
C ALA A 225 12.53 -7.36 6.18
N GLU A 226 13.66 -7.89 6.64
CA GLU A 226 13.70 -9.05 7.53
C GLU A 226 13.19 -8.70 8.93
N TRP A 227 13.56 -7.53 9.46
CA TRP A 227 13.02 -7.03 10.73
C TRP A 227 11.49 -6.88 10.66
N LEU A 228 10.97 -6.26 9.62
CA LEU A 228 9.53 -6.07 9.42
C LEU A 228 8.78 -7.41 9.37
N MET A 229 9.38 -8.44 8.75
CA MET A 229 8.78 -9.76 8.63
C MET A 229 8.76 -10.56 9.96
N THR A 230 9.70 -10.29 10.86
CA THR A 230 9.93 -11.11 12.07
C THR A 230 9.47 -10.46 13.36
N HIS A 231 9.27 -9.13 13.38
CA HIS A 231 8.86 -8.40 14.57
C HIS A 231 7.35 -8.14 14.59
N ASN A 232 6.80 -7.98 15.78
CA ASN A 232 5.40 -7.65 15.97
C ASN A 232 5.13 -6.19 15.60
N GLN A 233 4.13 -5.94 14.78
CA GLN A 233 3.80 -4.61 14.25
C GLN A 233 2.55 -3.99 14.91
N THR A 234 2.11 -4.50 16.05
CA THR A 234 0.88 -4.02 16.72
C THR A 234 0.89 -2.53 16.98
N ALA A 235 2.00 -1.94 17.42
CA ALA A 235 2.09 -0.50 17.67
C ALA A 235 1.84 0.35 16.40
N ALA A 236 2.23 -0.13 15.22
CA ALA A 236 1.95 0.55 13.96
C ALA A 236 0.46 0.46 13.60
N TYR A 237 -0.19 -0.67 13.88
CA TYR A 237 -1.64 -0.85 13.68
C TYR A 237 -2.47 -0.06 14.69
N GLU A 238 -2.04 0.06 15.94
CA GLU A 238 -2.66 0.95 16.93
C GLU A 238 -2.61 2.41 16.48
N HIS A 239 -1.46 2.83 15.95
CA HIS A 239 -1.33 4.18 15.39
C HIS A 239 -2.19 4.37 14.13
N MET A 240 -2.29 3.36 13.26
CA MET A 240 -3.21 3.35 12.12
C MET A 240 -4.67 3.53 12.60
N ALA A 241 -5.09 2.79 13.62
CA ALA A 241 -6.44 2.91 14.20
C ALA A 241 -6.71 4.33 14.74
N LEU A 242 -5.71 4.95 15.39
CA LEU A 242 -5.79 6.35 15.81
C LEU A 242 -5.99 7.30 14.62
N LEU A 243 -5.24 7.10 13.53
CA LEU A 243 -5.38 7.92 12.33
C LEU A 243 -6.74 7.75 11.66
N LEU A 244 -7.31 6.54 11.64
CA LEU A 244 -8.68 6.28 11.17
C LEU A 244 -9.71 7.06 12.01
N LYS A 245 -9.55 7.10 13.33
CA LYS A 245 -10.41 7.92 14.24
C LYS A 245 -10.27 9.41 13.94
N ILE A 246 -9.06 9.92 13.73
CA ILE A 246 -8.81 11.32 13.36
C ILE A 246 -9.51 11.69 12.04
N ILE A 247 -9.36 10.83 11.02
CA ILE A 247 -9.99 11.04 9.70
C ILE A 247 -11.51 11.07 9.83
N SER A 248 -12.08 10.05 10.50
CA SER A 248 -13.51 9.92 10.71
C SER A 248 -14.07 11.10 11.53
N TRP A 249 -13.35 11.54 12.57
CA TRP A 249 -13.71 12.72 13.36
C TRP A 249 -13.70 13.99 12.51
N PHE A 250 -12.64 14.20 11.74
CA PHE A 250 -12.54 15.40 10.90
C PHE A 250 -13.54 15.43 9.74
N ARG A 251 -13.98 14.27 9.24
CA ARG A 251 -15.04 14.16 8.22
C ARG A 251 -16.44 14.33 8.81
N ASP A 252 -16.60 14.13 10.11
CA ASP A 252 -17.90 13.98 10.79
C ASP A 252 -18.66 12.73 10.31
N ASP A 253 -17.90 11.62 10.13
CA ASP A 253 -18.46 10.35 9.68
C ASP A 253 -19.39 9.73 10.74
N PRO A 254 -20.43 8.94 10.35
CA PRO A 254 -21.21 8.13 11.27
C PRO A 254 -20.36 7.10 12.02
N GLU A 255 -20.62 6.92 13.33
CA GLU A 255 -19.84 6.02 14.19
C GLU A 255 -20.28 4.55 14.15
N ASP A 256 -21.36 4.25 13.45
CA ASP A 256 -21.94 2.91 13.29
C ASP A 256 -21.50 2.20 12.01
N LYS A 257 -20.79 2.88 11.12
CA LYS A 257 -20.28 2.29 9.87
C LYS A 257 -18.88 1.69 10.05
N PRO A 258 -18.67 0.42 9.64
CA PRO A 258 -17.34 -0.18 9.67
C PRO A 258 -16.45 0.39 8.57
N TRP A 259 -15.16 0.45 8.86
CA TRP A 259 -14.14 0.70 7.85
C TRP A 259 -13.97 -0.51 6.94
N LEU A 260 -13.85 -0.25 5.65
CA LEU A 260 -13.37 -1.20 4.65
C LEU A 260 -11.87 -1.01 4.47
N LEU A 261 -11.09 -1.90 5.03
CA LEU A 261 -9.64 -1.89 4.98
C LEU A 261 -9.13 -2.84 3.88
N LYS A 262 -8.01 -2.50 3.27
CA LYS A 262 -7.32 -3.38 2.31
C LYS A 262 -5.86 -3.01 2.21
N SER A 263 -4.99 -3.91 2.60
CA SER A 263 -3.55 -3.78 2.39
C SER A 263 -2.92 -5.16 2.17
N PRO A 264 -1.98 -5.30 1.21
CA PRO A 264 -1.20 -6.53 1.09
C PRO A 264 -0.35 -6.79 2.35
N GLN A 265 -0.02 -5.76 3.12
CA GLN A 265 0.72 -5.90 4.36
C GLN A 265 -0.04 -6.70 5.42
N HIS A 266 -1.36 -6.73 5.41
CA HIS A 266 -2.14 -7.60 6.30
C HIS A 266 -1.82 -9.08 6.15
N MET A 267 -1.33 -9.53 4.99
CA MET A 267 -0.86 -10.91 4.82
C MET A 267 0.35 -11.22 5.70
N GLN A 268 1.20 -10.23 5.94
CA GLN A 268 2.39 -10.35 6.77
C GLN A 268 2.08 -10.11 8.25
N ASP A 269 1.21 -9.14 8.55
CA ASP A 269 0.99 -8.60 9.89
C ASP A 269 -0.45 -8.86 10.36
N LEU A 270 -1.03 -10.02 9.96
CA LEU A 270 -2.40 -10.38 10.30
C LEU A 270 -2.59 -10.52 11.83
N ASP A 271 -1.59 -11.00 12.52
CA ASP A 271 -1.54 -11.05 13.99
C ASP A 271 -1.67 -9.65 14.62
N ALA A 272 -0.98 -8.64 14.08
CA ALA A 272 -1.08 -7.27 14.55
C ALA A 272 -2.46 -6.65 14.25
N LEU A 273 -3.01 -6.90 13.04
CA LEU A 273 -4.38 -6.47 12.70
C LEU A 273 -5.40 -7.03 13.70
N LEU A 274 -5.31 -8.32 14.03
CA LEU A 274 -6.26 -9.00 14.94
C LEU A 274 -6.06 -8.62 16.41
N GLN A 275 -4.86 -8.18 16.81
CA GLN A 275 -4.67 -7.63 18.16
C GLN A 275 -5.40 -6.30 18.33
N VAL A 276 -5.46 -5.47 17.28
CA VAL A 276 -6.15 -4.18 17.31
C VAL A 276 -7.64 -4.32 17.01
N PHE A 277 -8.01 -5.25 16.13
CA PHE A 277 -9.39 -5.51 15.70
C PHE A 277 -9.73 -7.01 15.81
N PRO A 278 -9.98 -7.51 17.02
CA PRO A 278 -10.10 -8.96 17.27
C PRO A 278 -11.29 -9.62 16.58
N ASN A 279 -12.31 -8.88 16.22
CA ASN A 279 -13.50 -9.40 15.53
C ASN A 279 -13.58 -8.96 14.06
N ALA A 280 -12.47 -8.45 13.48
CA ALA A 280 -12.43 -8.06 12.08
C ALA A 280 -12.95 -9.19 11.17
N LYS A 281 -13.78 -8.82 10.18
CA LYS A 281 -14.24 -9.75 9.15
C LYS A 281 -13.25 -9.75 8.00
N LEU A 282 -12.63 -10.91 7.74
CA LEU A 282 -11.60 -11.06 6.73
C LEU A 282 -12.19 -11.56 5.41
N ILE A 283 -11.96 -10.84 4.32
CA ILE A 283 -12.26 -11.30 2.96
C ILE A 283 -10.93 -11.58 2.28
N CYS A 284 -10.70 -12.82 1.86
CA CYS A 284 -9.42 -13.30 1.37
C CYS A 284 -9.52 -13.67 -0.12
N PRO A 285 -9.17 -12.75 -1.04
CA PRO A 285 -9.15 -13.06 -2.46
C PRO A 285 -7.91 -13.87 -2.85
N HIS A 286 -8.11 -14.91 -3.66
CA HIS A 286 -7.09 -15.82 -4.15
C HIS A 286 -6.94 -15.74 -5.66
N ARG A 287 -5.70 -15.71 -6.14
CA ARG A 287 -5.36 -15.65 -7.55
C ARG A 287 -4.16 -16.54 -7.85
N ASP A 288 -3.99 -16.91 -9.12
CA ASP A 288 -2.82 -17.65 -9.62
C ASP A 288 -1.51 -17.03 -9.09
N PRO A 289 -0.78 -17.73 -8.19
CA PRO A 289 0.39 -17.15 -7.53
C PRO A 289 1.52 -16.86 -8.50
N VAL A 290 1.64 -17.58 -9.61
CA VAL A 290 2.65 -17.34 -10.66
C VAL A 290 2.42 -15.97 -11.32
N LYS A 291 1.14 -15.65 -11.59
CA LYS A 291 0.75 -14.33 -12.13
C LYS A 291 0.97 -13.21 -11.11
N VAL A 292 0.63 -13.48 -9.85
CA VAL A 292 0.82 -12.53 -8.75
C VAL A 292 2.31 -12.17 -8.59
N VAL A 293 3.20 -13.16 -8.52
CA VAL A 293 4.65 -12.91 -8.37
C VAL A 293 5.20 -12.10 -9.53
N GLY A 294 4.94 -12.49 -10.78
CA GLY A 294 5.44 -11.76 -11.94
C GLY A 294 4.94 -10.30 -12.00
N SER A 295 3.66 -10.10 -11.71
CA SER A 295 3.07 -8.76 -11.67
C SER A 295 3.62 -7.89 -10.52
N SER A 296 3.89 -8.50 -9.36
CA SER A 296 4.49 -7.82 -8.21
C SER A 296 5.93 -7.42 -8.47
N CYS A 297 6.75 -8.32 -9.04
CA CYS A 297 8.12 -8.01 -9.46
C CYS A 297 8.17 -6.81 -10.40
N SER A 298 7.28 -6.78 -11.38
CA SER A 298 7.20 -5.67 -12.33
C SER A 298 6.77 -4.36 -11.67
N MET A 299 5.80 -4.41 -10.76
CA MET A 299 5.37 -3.22 -9.99
C MET A 299 6.53 -2.64 -9.18
N VAL A 300 7.23 -3.48 -8.44
CA VAL A 300 8.37 -3.07 -7.61
C VAL A 300 9.51 -2.55 -8.44
N TRP A 301 9.85 -3.23 -9.53
CA TRP A 301 10.88 -2.75 -10.46
C TRP A 301 10.63 -1.31 -10.92
N ASN A 302 9.39 -1.00 -11.33
CA ASN A 302 9.01 0.34 -11.76
C ASN A 302 9.14 1.40 -10.65
N ALA A 303 8.98 1.02 -9.39
CA ALA A 303 9.11 1.93 -8.26
C ALA A 303 10.57 2.10 -7.82
N ILE A 304 11.30 1.01 -7.63
CA ILE A 304 12.61 0.99 -6.99
C ILE A 304 13.72 1.57 -7.88
N VAL A 305 13.65 1.38 -9.20
CA VAL A 305 14.67 1.90 -10.15
C VAL A 305 14.69 3.41 -10.27
N ARG A 306 13.63 4.08 -9.80
CA ARG A 306 13.60 5.55 -9.75
C ARG A 306 14.58 6.09 -8.71
N ASP A 307 14.68 5.43 -7.57
CA ASP A 307 15.31 5.94 -6.35
C ASP A 307 16.67 5.26 -6.07
N SER A 308 16.88 4.03 -6.54
CA SER A 308 18.12 3.26 -6.37
C SER A 308 18.89 3.09 -7.69
N ALA A 309 20.22 3.05 -7.61
CA ALA A 309 21.10 2.90 -8.77
C ALA A 309 21.57 1.45 -9.00
N SER A 310 21.58 0.58 -7.99
CA SER A 310 22.25 -0.72 -8.00
C SER A 310 21.33 -1.93 -7.97
N VAL A 311 20.01 -1.72 -8.05
CA VAL A 311 19.04 -2.82 -8.04
C VAL A 311 19.01 -3.53 -9.40
N THR A 312 18.99 -4.87 -9.37
CA THR A 312 18.85 -5.70 -10.57
C THR A 312 17.47 -6.37 -10.62
N PRO A 313 16.96 -6.68 -11.83
CA PRO A 313 15.70 -7.42 -11.96
C PRO A 313 15.73 -8.77 -11.23
N GLU A 314 16.85 -9.47 -11.31
CA GLU A 314 17.06 -10.76 -10.66
C GLU A 314 16.93 -10.67 -9.13
N TRP A 315 17.48 -9.62 -8.52
CA TRP A 315 17.30 -9.39 -7.09
C TRP A 315 15.83 -9.15 -6.74
N VAL A 316 15.13 -8.34 -7.53
CA VAL A 316 13.69 -8.10 -7.32
C VAL A 316 12.91 -9.42 -7.43
N GLY A 317 13.22 -10.26 -8.42
CA GLY A 317 12.60 -11.56 -8.61
C GLY A 317 12.74 -12.45 -7.38
N GLN A 318 13.96 -12.68 -6.94
CA GLN A 318 14.26 -13.57 -5.81
C GLN A 318 13.64 -13.04 -4.49
N GLU A 319 13.76 -11.74 -4.23
CA GLU A 319 13.24 -11.16 -3.00
C GLU A 319 11.70 -11.19 -2.95
N TRP A 320 11.02 -10.84 -4.05
CA TRP A 320 9.56 -10.86 -4.08
C TRP A 320 8.95 -12.26 -4.10
N LEU A 321 9.64 -13.24 -4.70
CA LEU A 321 9.22 -14.64 -4.58
C LEU A 321 9.35 -15.12 -3.11
N ARG A 322 10.51 -14.88 -2.48
CA ARG A 322 10.76 -15.21 -1.06
C ARG A 322 9.71 -14.58 -0.15
N LYS A 323 9.45 -13.29 -0.34
CA LYS A 323 8.48 -12.52 0.44
C LYS A 323 7.06 -13.03 0.24
N THR A 324 6.64 -13.26 -0.99
CA THR A 324 5.32 -13.82 -1.31
C THR A 324 5.09 -15.15 -0.60
N GLU A 325 6.06 -16.06 -0.68
CA GLU A 325 5.98 -17.36 -0.01
C GLU A 325 5.83 -17.21 1.52
N ARG A 326 6.66 -16.39 2.16
CA ARG A 326 6.60 -16.14 3.61
C ARG A 326 5.29 -15.49 4.05
N MET A 327 4.81 -14.50 3.30
CA MET A 327 3.53 -13.85 3.58
C MET A 327 2.36 -14.84 3.53
N LEU A 328 2.33 -15.71 2.52
CA LEU A 328 1.32 -16.77 2.40
C LEU A 328 1.39 -17.74 3.58
N GLN A 329 2.59 -18.22 3.92
CA GLN A 329 2.78 -19.16 5.03
C GLN A 329 2.34 -18.53 6.36
N LYS A 330 2.79 -17.31 6.67
CA LYS A 330 2.44 -16.59 7.92
C LYS A 330 0.93 -16.31 8.00
N SER A 331 0.34 -15.80 6.93
CA SER A 331 -1.10 -15.53 6.89
C SER A 331 -1.93 -16.81 7.13
N LEU A 332 -1.58 -17.91 6.46
CA LEU A 332 -2.27 -19.18 6.66
C LEU A 332 -2.13 -19.72 8.09
N GLN A 333 -0.93 -19.58 8.67
CA GLN A 333 -0.67 -19.98 10.06
C GLN A 333 -1.53 -19.18 11.04
N VAL A 334 -1.56 -17.85 10.91
CA VAL A 334 -2.33 -16.96 11.79
C VAL A 334 -3.83 -17.22 11.62
N ARG A 335 -4.31 -17.37 10.37
CA ARG A 335 -5.72 -17.69 10.09
C ARG A 335 -6.15 -18.99 10.77
N ALA A 336 -5.35 -20.03 10.64
CA ALA A 336 -5.66 -21.34 11.26
C ALA A 336 -5.64 -21.31 12.78
N ALA A 337 -4.75 -20.50 13.38
CA ALA A 337 -4.57 -20.45 14.84
C ALA A 337 -5.52 -19.48 15.55
N SER A 338 -5.90 -18.37 14.90
CA SER A 338 -6.47 -17.20 15.58
C SER A 338 -7.75 -16.65 14.95
N VAL A 339 -8.14 -17.10 13.75
CA VAL A 339 -9.33 -16.56 13.07
C VAL A 339 -10.45 -17.60 13.06
N PRO A 340 -11.58 -17.36 13.75
CA PRO A 340 -12.75 -18.22 13.67
C PRO A 340 -13.29 -18.31 12.23
N ASP A 341 -13.84 -19.47 11.84
CA ASP A 341 -14.35 -19.66 10.46
C ASP A 341 -15.44 -18.66 10.08
N GLN A 342 -16.28 -18.26 11.03
CA GLN A 342 -17.32 -17.23 10.81
C GLN A 342 -16.75 -15.80 10.64
N ASN A 343 -15.44 -15.59 10.79
CA ASN A 343 -14.78 -14.31 10.63
C ASN A 343 -13.87 -14.26 9.39
N GLN A 344 -13.86 -15.32 8.55
CA GLN A 344 -13.05 -15.34 7.33
C GLN A 344 -13.84 -15.92 6.15
N TYR A 345 -13.65 -15.34 4.97
CA TYR A 345 -14.30 -15.74 3.73
C TYR A 345 -13.31 -15.74 2.58
N ASP A 346 -13.14 -16.88 1.94
CA ASP A 346 -12.26 -17.06 0.81
C ASP A 346 -13.04 -16.85 -0.50
N VAL A 347 -12.48 -16.07 -1.45
CA VAL A 347 -13.07 -15.83 -2.76
C VAL A 347 -12.02 -15.90 -3.85
N LEU A 348 -12.33 -16.53 -4.98
CA LEU A 348 -11.40 -16.58 -6.11
C LEU A 348 -11.46 -15.28 -6.94
N TYR A 349 -10.32 -14.81 -7.40
CA TYR A 349 -10.22 -13.70 -8.34
C TYR A 349 -11.04 -13.95 -9.61
N ALA A 350 -11.06 -15.19 -10.09
CA ALA A 350 -11.85 -15.61 -11.24
C ALA A 350 -13.33 -15.29 -11.03
N ASP A 351 -13.90 -15.63 -9.86
CA ASP A 351 -15.32 -15.39 -9.56
C ASP A 351 -15.64 -13.90 -9.53
N ILE A 352 -14.77 -13.08 -8.90
CA ILE A 352 -14.93 -11.60 -8.87
C ILE A 352 -14.93 -11.00 -10.28
N THR A 353 -14.25 -11.64 -11.24
CA THR A 353 -14.09 -11.09 -12.60
C THR A 353 -15.12 -11.62 -13.59
N THR A 354 -15.61 -12.84 -13.41
CA THR A 354 -16.56 -13.50 -14.32
C THR A 354 -18.02 -13.32 -13.90
N ASP A 355 -18.29 -13.37 -12.59
CA ASP A 355 -19.62 -13.20 -12.00
C ASP A 355 -19.51 -12.40 -10.67
N TRP A 356 -19.29 -11.10 -10.82
CA TRP A 356 -19.12 -10.23 -9.67
C TRP A 356 -20.35 -10.17 -8.76
N GLU A 357 -21.55 -10.29 -9.31
CA GLU A 357 -22.79 -10.25 -8.49
C GLU A 357 -22.89 -11.45 -7.58
N HIS A 358 -22.61 -12.65 -8.08
CA HIS A 358 -22.57 -13.86 -7.27
C HIS A 358 -21.49 -13.78 -6.19
N ALA A 359 -20.29 -13.33 -6.56
CA ALA A 359 -19.19 -13.15 -5.61
C ALA A 359 -19.56 -12.14 -4.51
N MET A 360 -20.16 -10.99 -4.85
CA MET A 360 -20.62 -9.99 -3.88
C MET A 360 -21.74 -10.54 -3.01
N GLN A 361 -22.71 -11.29 -3.57
CA GLN A 361 -23.78 -11.89 -2.78
C GLN A 361 -23.21 -12.84 -1.71
N GLY A 362 -22.20 -13.65 -2.07
CA GLY A 362 -21.49 -14.51 -1.11
C GLY A 362 -20.83 -13.72 0.01
N ILE A 363 -20.11 -12.65 -0.34
CA ILE A 363 -19.44 -11.77 0.62
C ILE A 363 -20.47 -11.10 1.56
N TYR A 364 -21.57 -10.56 1.04
CA TYR A 364 -22.57 -9.88 1.84
C TYR A 364 -23.33 -10.85 2.76
N ASN A 365 -23.59 -12.08 2.31
CA ASN A 365 -24.13 -13.14 3.16
C ASN A 365 -23.17 -13.47 4.33
N PHE A 366 -21.88 -13.59 4.06
CA PHE A 366 -20.84 -13.78 5.09
C PHE A 366 -20.82 -12.62 6.09
N LEU A 367 -20.96 -11.38 5.63
CA LEU A 367 -21.00 -10.20 6.49
C LEU A 367 -22.31 -10.08 7.29
N GLY A 368 -23.32 -10.92 7.01
CA GLY A 368 -24.65 -10.80 7.61
C GLY A 368 -25.39 -9.51 7.20
N ARG A 369 -25.08 -8.96 6.02
CA ARG A 369 -25.65 -7.72 5.49
C ARG A 369 -26.41 -7.98 4.18
N PRO A 370 -27.51 -7.26 3.92
CA PRO A 370 -28.18 -7.36 2.63
C PRO A 370 -27.33 -6.65 1.55
N LEU A 371 -27.17 -7.29 0.40
CA LEU A 371 -26.69 -6.62 -0.81
C LEU A 371 -27.87 -5.88 -1.45
N THR A 372 -28.03 -4.60 -1.10
CA THR A 372 -29.19 -3.79 -1.50
C THR A 372 -29.20 -3.48 -3.00
N PRO A 373 -30.37 -3.15 -3.60
CA PRO A 373 -30.44 -2.69 -4.98
C PRO A 373 -29.56 -1.47 -5.24
N ASP A 374 -29.51 -0.50 -4.30
CA ASP A 374 -28.69 0.71 -4.44
C ASP A 374 -27.19 0.38 -4.45
N ALA A 375 -26.75 -0.55 -3.59
CA ALA A 375 -25.36 -1.02 -3.59
C ALA A 375 -25.01 -1.70 -4.94
N ARG A 376 -25.90 -2.55 -5.49
CA ARG A 376 -25.71 -3.18 -6.82
C ARG A 376 -25.58 -2.14 -7.93
N ILE A 377 -26.48 -1.15 -7.95
CA ILE A 377 -26.44 -0.05 -8.94
C ILE A 377 -25.12 0.73 -8.84
N ALA A 378 -24.69 1.05 -7.63
CA ALA A 378 -23.43 1.77 -7.41
C ALA A 378 -22.20 0.94 -7.87
N MET A 379 -22.16 -0.36 -7.55
CA MET A 379 -21.11 -1.28 -7.99
C MET A 379 -21.06 -1.42 -9.51
N GLN A 380 -22.25 -1.59 -10.17
CA GLN A 380 -22.33 -1.66 -11.63
C GLN A 380 -21.86 -0.35 -12.26
N GLY A 381 -22.29 0.80 -11.73
CA GLY A 381 -21.85 2.11 -12.24
C GLY A 381 -20.32 2.31 -12.11
N TRP A 382 -19.72 1.79 -11.04
CA TRP A 382 -18.26 1.81 -10.91
C TRP A 382 -17.60 0.91 -11.97
N LEU A 383 -18.11 -0.30 -12.20
CA LEU A 383 -17.59 -1.23 -13.22
C LEU A 383 -17.67 -0.64 -14.63
N ASP A 384 -18.78 0.00 -14.97
CA ASP A 384 -19.00 0.61 -16.29
C ASP A 384 -18.00 1.75 -16.55
N SER A 385 -17.66 2.50 -15.49
CA SER A 385 -16.71 3.61 -15.52
C SER A 385 -15.25 3.17 -15.48
N ASN A 386 -14.97 1.93 -15.03
CA ASN A 386 -13.61 1.42 -14.76
C ASN A 386 -13.37 0.09 -15.47
N GLN A 387 -13.49 0.08 -16.80
CA GLN A 387 -13.26 -1.12 -17.61
C GLN A 387 -11.82 -1.62 -17.47
N GLN A 388 -11.67 -2.95 -17.40
CA GLN A 388 -10.37 -3.59 -17.30
C GLN A 388 -9.49 -3.22 -18.50
N HIS A 389 -8.21 -2.88 -18.25
CA HIS A 389 -7.24 -2.47 -19.27
C HIS A 389 -7.42 -1.08 -19.90
N GLN A 390 -8.24 -0.19 -19.37
CA GLN A 390 -8.34 1.22 -19.85
C GLN A 390 -6.97 1.93 -19.93
N HIS A 391 -6.03 1.57 -19.06
CA HIS A 391 -4.68 2.16 -19.00
C HIS A 391 -3.60 1.31 -19.70
N GLY A 392 -4.02 0.35 -20.54
CA GLY A 392 -3.13 -0.57 -21.25
C GLY A 392 -2.83 -1.86 -20.46
N ALA A 393 -2.48 -2.92 -21.21
CA ALA A 393 -2.06 -4.19 -20.60
C ALA A 393 -0.59 -4.11 -20.22
N HIS A 394 -0.28 -4.25 -18.93
CA HIS A 394 1.09 -4.31 -18.48
C HIS A 394 1.71 -5.68 -18.83
N LYS A 395 2.76 -5.64 -19.65
CA LYS A 395 3.46 -6.86 -20.09
C LYS A 395 4.68 -7.10 -19.21
N TYR A 396 4.83 -8.29 -18.70
CA TYR A 396 6.00 -8.77 -17.92
C TYR A 396 6.17 -10.27 -18.13
N SER A 397 7.40 -10.74 -17.93
CA SER A 397 7.72 -12.15 -17.85
C SER A 397 8.48 -12.44 -16.55
N LEU A 398 8.26 -13.62 -15.95
CA LEU A 398 9.05 -14.06 -14.80
C LEU A 398 10.54 -14.16 -15.16
N THR A 399 10.85 -14.55 -16.39
CA THR A 399 12.22 -14.65 -16.87
C THR A 399 12.94 -13.30 -16.96
N ASP A 400 12.20 -12.19 -17.10
CA ASP A 400 12.77 -10.83 -17.04
C ASP A 400 13.37 -10.53 -15.64
N PHE A 401 12.88 -11.24 -14.62
CA PHE A 401 13.30 -11.16 -13.23
C PHE A 401 14.16 -12.35 -12.77
N GLY A 402 14.68 -13.14 -13.73
CA GLY A 402 15.52 -14.29 -13.43
C GLY A 402 14.80 -15.44 -12.70
N LEU A 403 13.47 -15.50 -12.81
CA LEU A 403 12.64 -16.55 -12.21
C LEU A 403 12.22 -17.60 -13.25
N ASP A 404 12.35 -18.88 -12.87
CA ASP A 404 11.75 -19.99 -13.60
C ASP A 404 10.27 -20.16 -13.21
N PRO A 405 9.33 -20.10 -14.17
CA PRO A 405 7.90 -20.31 -13.88
C PRO A 405 7.61 -21.65 -13.18
N GLN A 406 8.36 -22.70 -13.48
CA GLN A 406 8.18 -24.02 -12.85
C GLN A 406 8.64 -24.01 -11.39
N GLU A 407 9.75 -23.34 -11.08
CA GLU A 407 10.22 -23.16 -9.71
C GLU A 407 9.20 -22.35 -8.88
N VAL A 408 8.70 -21.23 -9.42
CA VAL A 408 7.69 -20.40 -8.75
C VAL A 408 6.42 -21.21 -8.47
N GLU A 409 5.93 -21.96 -9.45
CA GLU A 409 4.77 -22.83 -9.30
C GLU A 409 5.00 -23.89 -8.20
N GLN A 410 6.15 -24.55 -8.22
CA GLN A 410 6.49 -25.61 -7.27
C GLN A 410 6.55 -25.06 -5.82
N ARG A 411 7.18 -23.91 -5.62
CA ARG A 411 7.29 -23.27 -4.30
C ARG A 411 5.94 -22.84 -3.74
N LEU A 412 5.01 -22.39 -4.60
CA LEU A 412 3.71 -21.87 -4.18
C LEU A 412 2.55 -22.87 -4.35
N MET A 413 2.86 -24.13 -4.70
CA MET A 413 1.88 -25.21 -4.92
C MET A 413 1.02 -25.50 -3.68
N PHE A 414 1.57 -25.30 -2.47
CA PHE A 414 0.82 -25.50 -1.22
C PHE A 414 -0.38 -24.55 -1.15
N TYR A 415 -0.22 -23.31 -1.58
CA TYR A 415 -1.25 -22.29 -1.61
C TYR A 415 -2.29 -22.58 -2.71
N ARG A 416 -1.83 -22.88 -3.92
CA ARG A 416 -2.71 -23.24 -5.04
C ARG A 416 -3.61 -24.41 -4.68
N LYS A 417 -3.06 -25.47 -4.12
CA LYS A 417 -3.82 -26.69 -3.74
C LYS A 417 -4.83 -26.42 -2.62
N ARG A 418 -4.44 -25.61 -1.62
CA ARG A 418 -5.33 -25.32 -0.48
C ARG A 418 -6.63 -24.63 -0.90
N PHE A 419 -6.56 -23.73 -1.88
CA PHE A 419 -7.71 -22.93 -2.32
C PHE A 419 -8.23 -23.33 -3.70
N ASN A 420 -7.76 -24.44 -4.28
CA ASN A 420 -8.13 -24.91 -5.61
C ASN A 420 -8.01 -23.81 -6.69
N ILE A 421 -6.93 -23.01 -6.63
CA ILE A 421 -6.74 -21.86 -7.52
C ILE A 421 -6.46 -22.34 -8.94
N PRO A 422 -7.28 -21.95 -9.94
CA PRO A 422 -7.06 -22.34 -11.33
C PRO A 422 -5.80 -21.71 -11.91
N PHE A 423 -5.23 -22.38 -12.93
CA PHE A 423 -4.15 -21.80 -13.72
C PHE A 423 -4.69 -20.71 -14.64
N GLU A 424 -4.13 -19.51 -14.57
CA GLU A 424 -4.41 -18.47 -15.57
C GLU A 424 -3.56 -18.71 -16.81
N SER A 425 -4.20 -18.83 -18.00
CA SER A 425 -3.48 -19.02 -19.26
C SER A 425 -2.47 -17.90 -19.52
N THR A 426 -1.33 -18.26 -20.13
CA THR A 426 -0.31 -17.29 -20.54
C THR A 426 -0.73 -16.48 -21.78
N ASN A 427 -1.84 -16.82 -22.44
CA ASN A 427 -2.32 -16.19 -23.66
C ASN A 427 -3.55 -15.30 -23.38
N PRO A 428 -3.45 -13.97 -23.54
CA PRO A 428 -4.60 -13.07 -23.35
C PRO A 428 -5.68 -13.24 -24.45
N HIS A 429 -5.47 -14.07 -25.47
CA HIS A 429 -6.38 -14.24 -26.62
C HIS A 429 -7.20 -15.55 -26.59
N THR A 430 -7.10 -16.40 -25.57
CA THR A 430 -7.87 -17.66 -25.50
C THR A 430 -9.06 -17.63 -24.55
N ALA A 431 -9.44 -16.45 -24.05
CA ALA A 431 -10.62 -16.30 -23.18
C ALA A 431 -11.95 -16.09 -23.94
N THR A 432 -11.96 -16.31 -25.26
CA THR A 432 -13.19 -16.25 -26.06
C THR A 432 -13.33 -17.51 -26.91
N ALA A 433 -13.54 -18.66 -26.28
CA ALA A 433 -14.18 -19.81 -26.93
C ALA A 433 -14.45 -20.88 -25.86
N ASN A 434 -15.56 -20.74 -25.16
CA ASN A 434 -16.46 -21.87 -24.85
C ASN A 434 -17.78 -21.26 -24.35
N ASN A 435 -18.80 -21.50 -25.17
CA ASN A 435 -20.20 -21.15 -24.94
C ASN A 435 -20.76 -21.64 -23.63
#